data_5bb16db12d71cdd293d871cd84f71bb9
#
_entry.id   5bb16db12d71cdd293d871cd84f71bb9
#
_cell.length_a   1.000
_cell.length_b   1.000
_cell.length_c   1.000
_cell.angle_alpha   90.00
_cell.angle_beta   90.00
_cell.angle_gamma   90.00
#
_symmetry.space_group_name_H-M   'P 1'
#
loop_
_entity.id
_entity.type
_entity.pdbx_description
1 polymer ?
#
loop_
_entity_poly.entity_id
_entity_poly.type
_entity_poly.pdbx_seq_one_letter_code
_entity_poly.pdbx_strand_id
1 'polypeptide(L)'
;MMRRSPAIEVEITEGAIRVRSDGRVLTIANTAAPVDLDEEADFFVRLDEIENWDPPDDETPIEIEELQGILGAIERQVEKHGLAIVFD
;
A
#
# COMPACT_ATOMS: atom_id res chain seq x y z
N MET A 1 -18.30 17.60 -18.43
CA MET A 1 -17.45 17.53 -17.35
C MET A 1 -16.94 16.16 -17.09
N MET A 2 -15.72 16.08 -16.88
CA MET A 2 -15.19 14.81 -16.71
C MET A 2 -15.05 14.49 -15.29
N ARG A 3 -15.37 13.28 -14.97
CA ARG A 3 -15.21 12.81 -13.69
C ARG A 3 -13.91 12.09 -13.61
N ARG A 4 -13.16 12.28 -12.64
CA ARG A 4 -11.97 11.52 -12.54
C ARG A 4 -11.88 10.82 -11.25
N SER A 5 -11.21 9.71 -11.25
CA SER A 5 -10.98 8.93 -10.06
C SER A 5 -10.08 9.70 -9.12
N PRO A 6 -10.18 9.49 -7.84
CA PRO A 6 -9.24 10.06 -6.91
C PRO A 6 -7.83 9.62 -7.28
N ALA A 7 -6.91 10.56 -7.27
CA ALA A 7 -5.53 10.22 -7.56
C ALA A 7 -4.94 9.50 -6.38
N ILE A 8 -4.32 8.37 -6.63
CA ILE A 8 -3.63 7.60 -5.60
C ILE A 8 -2.14 7.75 -5.86
N GLU A 9 -1.45 8.35 -4.91
CA GLU A 9 -0.01 8.53 -5.01
C GLU A 9 0.68 7.52 -4.12
N VAL A 10 1.73 6.90 -4.64
CA VAL A 10 2.48 5.89 -3.89
C VAL A 10 3.93 6.31 -3.86
N GLU A 11 4.49 6.38 -2.66
CA GLU A 11 5.89 6.70 -2.47
C GLU A 11 6.56 5.53 -1.79
N ILE A 12 7.62 5.03 -2.36
CA ILE A 12 8.36 3.91 -1.80
C ILE A 12 9.59 4.43 -1.10
N THR A 13 9.72 4.13 0.17
CA THR A 13 10.88 4.51 0.96
C THR A 13 11.63 3.24 1.38
N GLU A 14 12.75 3.41 2.07
CA GLU A 14 13.57 2.26 2.45
C GLU A 14 12.86 1.23 3.31
N GLY A 15 11.98 1.65 4.17
CA GLY A 15 11.35 0.71 5.09
C GLY A 15 9.84 0.72 5.06
N ALA A 16 9.24 1.44 4.11
CA ALA A 16 7.80 1.58 4.11
C ALA A 16 7.29 2.05 2.76
N ILE A 17 6.00 1.91 2.58
CA ILE A 17 5.30 2.41 1.41
C ILE A 17 4.28 3.41 1.92
N ARG A 18 4.32 4.62 1.41
CA ARG A 18 3.36 5.65 1.80
C ARG A 18 2.39 5.89 0.67
N VAL A 19 1.11 5.84 0.99
CA VAL A 19 0.05 6.02 0.03
C VAL A 19 -0.74 7.27 0.40
N ARG A 20 -1.05 8.11 -0.59
CA ARG A 20 -1.91 9.27 -0.39
C ARG A 20 -3.09 9.15 -1.31
N SER A 21 -4.25 9.35 -0.76
CA SER A 21 -5.48 9.32 -1.54
C SER A 21 -6.49 10.25 -0.91
N ASP A 22 -6.99 11.19 -1.70
CA ASP A 22 -8.05 12.09 -1.28
C ASP A 22 -7.74 12.81 0.04
N GLY A 23 -6.49 13.26 0.18
CA GLY A 23 -6.08 13.99 1.38
C GLY A 23 -5.74 13.13 2.58
N ARG A 24 -5.87 11.82 2.44
CA ARG A 24 -5.54 10.89 3.52
C ARG A 24 -4.23 10.20 3.22
N VAL A 25 -3.57 9.78 4.27
CA VAL A 25 -2.26 9.11 4.15
C VAL A 25 -2.32 7.75 4.82
N LEU A 26 -1.69 6.78 4.19
CA LEU A 26 -1.55 5.45 4.74
C LEU A 26 -0.09 5.04 4.64
N THR A 27 0.51 4.70 5.77
CA THR A 27 1.89 4.22 5.79
C THR A 27 1.88 2.73 6.05
N ILE A 28 2.45 1.98 5.14
CA ILE A 28 2.50 0.53 5.22
C ILE A 28 3.93 0.12 5.48
N ALA A 29 4.18 -0.44 6.65
CA ALA A 29 5.51 -0.86 7.02
C ALA A 29 5.89 -2.14 6.28
N ASN A 30 7.15 -2.24 5.90
CA ASN A 30 7.66 -3.46 5.31
C ASN A 30 7.87 -4.48 6.43
N THR A 31 7.18 -5.60 6.32
CA THR A 31 7.28 -6.66 7.33
C THR A 31 8.31 -7.67 6.88
N ALA A 32 9.04 -8.25 7.83
CA ALA A 32 10.02 -9.25 7.48
C ALA A 32 9.33 -10.48 6.89
N ALA A 33 9.84 -10.96 5.77
CA ALA A 33 9.27 -12.13 5.12
C ALA A 33 9.51 -13.38 5.97
N PRO A 34 8.56 -14.33 5.97
CA PRO A 34 8.76 -15.59 6.67
C PRO A 34 9.96 -16.35 6.09
N VAL A 35 10.63 -17.09 6.95
CA VAL A 35 11.84 -17.81 6.51
C VAL A 35 11.53 -18.93 5.54
N ASP A 36 10.30 -19.42 5.53
CA ASP A 36 9.89 -20.48 4.62
C ASP A 36 9.22 -19.97 3.36
N LEU A 37 9.29 -18.65 3.11
CA LEU A 37 8.75 -18.08 1.90
C LEU A 37 9.70 -18.36 0.74
N ASP A 38 9.20 -19.03 -0.29
CA ASP A 38 10.02 -19.40 -1.42
C ASP A 38 10.25 -18.28 -2.40
N GLU A 39 9.45 -17.25 -2.35
CA GLU A 39 9.57 -16.12 -3.26
C GLU A 39 10.48 -15.05 -2.70
N GLU A 40 11.30 -14.47 -3.58
CA GLU A 40 12.08 -13.33 -3.19
C GLU A 40 11.23 -12.08 -3.33
N ALA A 41 11.14 -11.30 -2.28
CA ALA A 41 10.38 -10.07 -2.33
C ALA A 41 11.15 -8.96 -1.65
N ASP A 42 11.07 -7.78 -2.23
CA ASP A 42 11.67 -6.60 -1.63
C ASP A 42 10.76 -6.02 -0.55
N PHE A 43 9.48 -6.27 -0.68
CA PHE A 43 8.50 -5.86 0.33
C PHE A 43 7.57 -7.02 0.64
N PHE A 44 7.28 -7.19 1.90
CA PHE A 44 6.30 -8.16 2.35
C PHE A 44 5.28 -7.43 3.20
N VAL A 45 4.03 -7.44 2.78
CA VAL A 45 2.97 -6.67 3.42
C VAL A 45 1.88 -7.60 3.94
N ARG A 46 1.52 -7.39 5.19
CA ARG A 46 0.42 -8.15 5.79
C ARG A 46 -0.85 -7.33 5.69
N LEU A 47 -1.80 -7.85 4.95
CA LEU A 47 -3.04 -7.13 4.70
C LEU A 47 -3.88 -6.92 5.96
N ASP A 48 -3.79 -7.84 6.90
CA ASP A 48 -4.57 -7.71 8.13
C ASP A 48 -4.07 -6.57 9.03
N GLU A 49 -2.91 -5.99 8.70
CA GLU A 49 -2.41 -4.83 9.43
C GLU A 49 -2.87 -3.52 8.82
N ILE A 50 -3.51 -3.59 7.66
CA ILE A 50 -4.01 -2.40 6.99
C ILE A 50 -5.48 -2.24 7.34
N GLU A 51 -5.76 -1.46 8.37
CA GLU A 51 -7.12 -1.29 8.83
C GLU A 51 -7.65 0.12 8.66
N ASN A 52 -6.86 1.10 9.03
CA ASN A 52 -7.29 2.48 9.03
C ASN A 52 -6.22 3.37 8.43
N TRP A 53 -6.61 4.58 8.09
CA TRP A 53 -5.68 5.58 7.60
C TRP A 53 -4.79 6.10 8.73
N ASP A 54 -3.71 6.79 8.37
CA ASP A 54 -2.85 7.42 9.35
C ASP A 54 -3.56 8.62 10.00
N PRO A 55 -3.17 9.00 11.21
CA PRO A 55 -3.75 10.20 11.82
C PRO A 55 -3.57 11.42 10.93
N PRO A 56 -4.51 12.35 10.89
CA PRO A 56 -5.67 12.43 11.78
C PRO A 56 -6.87 11.61 11.35
N ASP A 57 -6.73 10.82 10.27
CA ASP A 57 -7.83 10.04 9.74
C ASP A 57 -7.85 8.61 10.28
N ASP A 58 -7.17 8.38 11.38
CA ASP A 58 -7.02 7.03 11.92
C ASP A 58 -8.32 6.43 12.45
N GLU A 59 -9.38 7.21 12.58
CA GLU A 59 -10.68 6.70 12.95
C GLU A 59 -11.51 6.27 11.73
N THR A 60 -11.01 6.57 10.54
CA THR A 60 -11.71 6.24 9.30
C THR A 60 -11.23 4.89 8.77
N PRO A 61 -12.09 3.88 8.72
CA PRO A 61 -11.65 2.59 8.17
C PRO A 61 -11.47 2.68 6.67
N ILE A 62 -10.60 1.83 6.16
CA ILE A 62 -10.36 1.75 4.72
C ILE A 62 -11.36 0.77 4.14
N GLU A 63 -12.15 1.21 3.18
CA GLU A 63 -13.14 0.36 2.55
C GLU A 63 -12.45 -0.61 1.59
N ILE A 64 -13.09 -1.75 1.35
CA ILE A 64 -12.53 -2.78 0.50
C ILE A 64 -12.20 -2.27 -0.89
N GLU A 65 -13.09 -1.47 -1.47
CA GLU A 65 -12.85 -0.93 -2.79
C GLU A 65 -11.65 0.01 -2.82
N GLU A 66 -11.51 0.80 -1.78
CA GLU A 66 -10.36 1.68 -1.64
C GLU A 66 -9.08 0.87 -1.50
N LEU A 67 -9.15 -0.17 -0.68
CA LEU A 67 -7.98 -1.02 -0.44
C LEU A 67 -7.53 -1.69 -1.74
N GLN A 68 -8.46 -2.21 -2.53
CA GLN A 68 -8.12 -2.83 -3.80
C GLN A 68 -7.43 -1.86 -4.74
N GLY A 69 -7.92 -0.61 -4.79
CA GLY A 69 -7.28 0.41 -5.60
C GLY A 69 -5.88 0.75 -5.12
N ILE A 70 -5.72 0.81 -3.80
CA ILE A 70 -4.42 1.09 -3.18
C ILE A 70 -3.43 -0.02 -3.50
N LEU A 71 -3.85 -1.27 -3.34
CA LEU A 71 -2.96 -2.40 -3.60
C LEU A 71 -2.54 -2.45 -5.07
N GLY A 72 -3.47 -2.19 -5.98
CA GLY A 72 -3.14 -2.12 -7.40
C GLY A 72 -2.16 -1.01 -7.72
N ALA A 73 -2.32 0.15 -7.10
CA ALA A 73 -1.41 1.27 -7.30
C ALA A 73 -0.02 0.95 -6.76
N ILE A 74 0.05 0.28 -5.61
CA ILE A 74 1.31 -0.13 -5.03
C ILE A 74 2.03 -1.11 -5.94
N GLU A 75 1.32 -2.10 -6.45
CA GLU A 75 1.91 -3.08 -7.35
C GLU A 75 2.50 -2.43 -8.58
N ARG A 76 1.76 -1.50 -9.18
CA ARG A 76 2.26 -0.81 -10.36
C ARG A 76 3.51 0.00 -10.08
N GLN A 77 3.53 0.67 -8.93
CA GLN A 77 4.67 1.49 -8.60
C GLN A 77 5.89 0.65 -8.28
N VAL A 78 5.69 -0.47 -7.59
CA VAL A 78 6.77 -1.39 -7.25
C VAL A 78 7.36 -1.99 -8.53
N GLU A 79 6.52 -2.38 -9.47
CA GLU A 79 6.97 -2.92 -10.73
C GLU A 79 7.77 -1.90 -11.54
N LYS A 80 7.36 -0.65 -11.48
CA LYS A 80 8.09 0.42 -12.17
C LYS A 80 9.51 0.57 -11.67
N HIS A 81 9.72 0.27 -10.41
CA HIS A 81 11.05 0.36 -9.81
C HIS A 81 11.82 -0.95 -9.89
N GLY A 82 11.27 -1.95 -10.55
CA GLY A 82 11.93 -3.24 -10.68
C GLY A 82 11.97 -4.04 -9.40
N LEU A 83 11.04 -3.77 -8.50
CA LEU A 83 10.99 -4.43 -7.20
C LEU A 83 9.87 -5.46 -7.18
N ALA A 84 9.91 -6.34 -6.19
CA ALA A 84 8.88 -7.36 -6.01
C ALA A 84 8.18 -7.14 -4.68
N ILE A 85 6.88 -7.38 -4.64
CA ILE A 85 6.09 -7.24 -3.43
C ILE A 85 5.18 -8.45 -3.27
N VAL A 86 5.03 -8.89 -2.04
CA VAL A 86 4.13 -9.99 -1.68
C VAL A 86 3.13 -9.47 -0.66
N PHE A 87 1.86 -9.72 -0.92
CA PHE A 87 0.79 -9.43 0.03
C PHE A 87 0.31 -10.73 0.65
N ASP A 88 0.20 -10.74 1.96
CA ASP A 88 -0.25 -11.94 2.67
C ASP A 88 -1.64 -11.76 3.26
#